data_d134a08f2fe2685cad1a90f63192af4f
#
_entry.id   d134a08f2fe2685cad1a90f63192af4f
#
_cell.length_a   1.000
_cell.length_b   1.000
_cell.length_c   1.000
_cell.angle_alpha   90.00
_cell.angle_beta   90.00
_cell.angle_gamma   90.00
#
_symmetry.space_group_name_H-M   'P 1'
#
loop_
_entity.id
_entity.type
_entity.pdbx_description
1 polymer ?
#
loop_
_entity_poly.entity_id
_entity_poly.type
_entity_poly.pdbx_seq_one_letter_code
_entity_poly.pdbx_strand_id
1 'polypeptide(L)'
;MRCLGLAVLCLLSVLALGRAEAHPHVFIDAGVTFRFDGEGKLGAVGLVWAFDDFSSMLMVEDMEMDQDGDGVLTDDEIARLTAMFSDWPEDFAGDLYLTHDGEPVALSGPLDIAVRYQQGRIIVTHERALLERIRPEDQRIEAQVYDPTYYTFYELAGTPGIRGRDDCRVAIEKADIAAAQRRYGDELAKLTNDEIMDQGKYPDVGGDFADDMRLECARPS
;
A
#
# COMPACT_ATOMS: atom_id res chain seq x y z
N MET A 1 52.78 -18.70 12.00
CA MET A 1 51.89 -18.94 10.86
C MET A 1 50.42 -19.15 11.20
N ARG A 2 50.02 -19.53 12.42
CA ARG A 2 48.61 -19.74 12.85
C ARG A 2 47.82 -18.45 13.07
N CYS A 3 48.46 -17.37 13.50
CA CYS A 3 47.75 -16.07 13.76
C CYS A 3 47.43 -15.30 12.47
N LEU A 4 48.16 -15.49 11.38
CA LEU A 4 47.89 -14.80 10.12
C LEU A 4 46.63 -15.32 9.42
N GLY A 5 46.37 -16.64 9.56
CA GLY A 5 45.15 -17.25 8.99
C GLY A 5 43.85 -16.82 9.69
N LEU A 6 43.90 -16.57 11.01
CA LEU A 6 42.72 -16.10 11.77
C LEU A 6 42.36 -14.65 11.44
N ALA A 7 43.39 -13.78 11.25
CA ALA A 7 43.21 -12.39 10.88
C ALA A 7 42.59 -12.21 9.47
N VAL A 8 43.00 -13.07 8.51
CA VAL A 8 42.42 -13.06 7.15
C VAL A 8 40.97 -13.56 7.14
N LEU A 9 40.64 -14.57 7.97
CA LEU A 9 39.27 -15.07 8.09
C LEU A 9 38.31 -14.04 8.70
N CYS A 10 38.77 -13.28 9.70
CA CYS A 10 38.00 -12.18 10.27
C CYS A 10 37.80 -10.99 9.30
N LEU A 11 38.80 -10.71 8.46
CA LEU A 11 38.66 -9.63 7.46
C LEU A 11 37.70 -9.99 6.33
N LEU A 12 37.65 -11.27 5.92
CA LEU A 12 36.72 -11.76 4.90
C LEU A 12 35.26 -11.80 5.39
N SER A 13 35.01 -11.98 6.68
CA SER A 13 33.66 -11.95 7.24
C SER A 13 33.06 -10.54 7.33
N VAL A 14 33.88 -9.48 7.40
CA VAL A 14 33.40 -8.08 7.40
C VAL A 14 33.00 -7.61 5.99
N LEU A 15 33.52 -8.22 4.94
CA LEU A 15 33.19 -7.89 3.54
C LEU A 15 31.84 -8.50 3.07
N ALA A 16 31.24 -9.38 3.87
CA ALA A 16 29.97 -10.04 3.59
C ALA A 16 28.76 -9.37 4.27
N LEU A 17 28.94 -8.21 4.91
CA LEU A 17 27.82 -7.40 5.42
C LEU A 17 27.12 -6.80 4.20
N GLY A 18 26.15 -7.53 3.66
CA GLY A 18 25.19 -6.99 2.69
C GLY A 18 24.57 -5.71 3.27
N ARG A 19 24.29 -4.72 2.41
CA ARG A 19 23.51 -3.56 2.81
C ARG A 19 22.21 -4.07 3.41
N ALA A 20 21.92 -3.72 4.67
CA ALA A 20 20.61 -3.91 5.23
C ALA A 20 19.70 -2.89 4.52
N GLU A 21 18.76 -3.39 3.73
CA GLU A 21 17.70 -2.53 3.18
C GLU A 21 16.79 -2.13 4.34
N ALA A 22 16.62 -0.82 4.54
CA ALA A 22 15.85 -0.26 5.65
C ALA A 22 14.36 -0.09 5.32
N HIS A 23 13.93 -0.34 4.10
CA HIS A 23 12.54 -0.26 3.64
C HIS A 23 12.04 -1.61 3.11
N PRO A 24 10.74 -1.91 3.23
CA PRO A 24 9.66 -1.14 3.87
C PRO A 24 9.63 -1.27 5.40
N HIS A 25 8.94 -0.35 6.09
CA HIS A 25 8.74 -0.36 7.54
C HIS A 25 7.35 -0.84 7.95
N VAL A 26 6.36 -0.66 7.10
CA VAL A 26 4.96 -1.03 7.31
C VAL A 26 4.53 -1.99 6.22
N PHE A 27 3.83 -3.06 6.59
CA PHE A 27 3.26 -4.02 5.65
C PHE A 27 1.74 -4.03 5.78
N ILE A 28 1.06 -3.95 4.64
CA ILE A 28 -0.40 -3.93 4.58
C ILE A 28 -0.89 -4.98 3.58
N ASP A 29 -1.76 -5.88 4.06
CA ASP A 29 -2.57 -6.71 3.18
C ASP A 29 -3.70 -5.85 2.61
N ALA A 30 -3.68 -5.57 1.30
CA ALA A 30 -4.61 -4.70 0.63
C ALA A 30 -5.72 -5.48 -0.09
N GLY A 31 -6.96 -5.24 0.30
CA GLY A 31 -8.14 -5.69 -0.44
C GLY A 31 -8.68 -4.58 -1.35
N VAL A 32 -9.02 -4.91 -2.59
CA VAL A 32 -9.54 -3.96 -3.57
C VAL A 32 -10.88 -4.45 -4.12
N THR A 33 -11.86 -3.56 -4.27
CA THR A 33 -13.17 -3.88 -4.86
C THR A 33 -13.62 -2.76 -5.80
N PHE A 34 -13.75 -3.08 -7.08
CA PHE A 34 -14.33 -2.18 -8.08
C PHE A 34 -15.85 -2.17 -7.96
N ARG A 35 -16.45 -0.97 -7.87
CA ARG A 35 -17.89 -0.77 -7.66
C ARG A 35 -18.53 -0.06 -8.84
N PHE A 36 -19.48 -0.72 -9.47
CA PHE A 36 -20.25 -0.21 -10.58
C PHE A 36 -21.63 0.28 -10.11
N ASP A 37 -22.10 1.36 -10.74
CA ASP A 37 -23.45 1.88 -10.53
C ASP A 37 -24.51 1.11 -11.33
N GLY A 38 -25.78 1.52 -11.17
CA GLY A 38 -26.92 0.90 -11.88
C GLY A 38 -26.91 1.10 -13.41
N GLU A 39 -26.03 1.98 -13.93
CA GLU A 39 -25.81 2.19 -15.36
C GLU A 39 -24.59 1.41 -15.88
N GLY A 40 -23.94 0.60 -15.03
CA GLY A 40 -22.75 -0.18 -15.37
C GLY A 40 -21.48 0.63 -15.50
N LYS A 41 -21.43 1.86 -14.95
CA LYS A 41 -20.24 2.70 -14.92
C LYS A 41 -19.45 2.42 -13.64
N LEU A 42 -18.13 2.39 -13.73
CA LEU A 42 -17.26 2.37 -12.56
C LEU A 42 -17.41 3.69 -11.81
N GLY A 43 -17.89 3.64 -10.59
CA GLY A 43 -18.19 4.80 -9.77
C GLY A 43 -17.31 4.95 -8.54
N ALA A 44 -16.74 3.83 -8.04
CA ALA A 44 -15.91 3.85 -6.84
C ALA A 44 -14.98 2.63 -6.78
N VAL A 45 -13.95 2.74 -5.93
CA VAL A 45 -13.09 1.63 -5.52
C VAL A 45 -13.12 1.54 -4.00
N GLY A 46 -13.54 0.38 -3.49
CA GLY A 46 -13.47 0.06 -2.07
C GLY A 46 -12.12 -0.53 -1.72
N LEU A 47 -11.55 -0.13 -0.59
CA LEU A 47 -10.27 -0.57 -0.08
C LEU A 47 -10.41 -1.20 1.30
N VAL A 48 -9.56 -2.18 1.56
CA VAL A 48 -9.31 -2.74 2.88
C VAL A 48 -7.80 -2.68 3.10
N TRP A 49 -7.36 -2.09 4.19
CA TRP A 49 -5.99 -2.10 4.66
C TRP A 49 -5.92 -2.90 5.95
N ALA A 50 -5.31 -4.07 5.92
CA ALA A 50 -5.04 -4.83 7.12
C ALA A 50 -3.55 -4.72 7.44
N PHE A 51 -3.22 -3.90 8.44
CA PHE A 51 -1.85 -3.68 8.89
C PHE A 51 -1.26 -4.96 9.46
N ASP A 52 0.04 -5.15 9.33
CA ASP A 52 0.74 -6.25 9.99
C ASP A 52 0.67 -6.13 11.52
N ASP A 53 0.98 -7.25 12.21
CA ASP A 53 0.88 -7.33 13.68
C ASP A 53 1.81 -6.32 14.37
N PHE A 54 3.02 -6.12 13.84
CA PHE A 54 4.00 -5.22 14.44
C PHE A 54 3.60 -3.76 14.30
N SER A 55 3.21 -3.34 13.10
CA SER A 55 2.73 -1.98 12.83
C SER A 55 1.46 -1.67 13.62
N SER A 56 0.55 -2.65 13.72
CA SER A 56 -0.67 -2.51 14.53
C SER A 56 -0.36 -2.34 16.01
N MET A 57 0.55 -3.15 16.54
CA MET A 57 1.00 -3.07 17.94
C MET A 57 1.62 -1.70 18.24
N LEU A 58 2.51 -1.20 17.36
CA LEU A 58 3.12 0.11 17.54
C LEU A 58 2.09 1.25 17.56
N MET A 59 1.11 1.23 16.64
CA MET A 59 0.04 2.25 16.63
C MET A 59 -0.81 2.22 17.89
N VAL A 60 -1.15 1.02 18.40
CA VAL A 60 -1.91 0.87 19.65
C VAL A 60 -1.10 1.41 20.85
N GLU A 61 0.20 1.11 20.90
CA GLU A 61 1.11 1.59 21.95
C GLU A 61 1.32 3.10 21.89
N ASP A 62 1.63 3.65 20.71
CA ASP A 62 1.88 5.09 20.53
C ASP A 62 0.65 5.96 20.84
N MET A 63 -0.54 5.42 20.60
CA MET A 63 -1.81 6.08 20.93
C MET A 63 -2.29 5.80 22.35
N GLU A 64 -1.51 5.10 23.17
CA GLU A 64 -1.86 4.72 24.55
C GLU A 64 -3.22 4.03 24.65
N MET A 65 -3.45 3.04 23.77
CA MET A 65 -4.66 2.21 23.74
C MET A 65 -4.43 0.85 24.39
N ASP A 66 -5.49 0.07 24.65
CA ASP A 66 -5.43 -1.27 25.26
C ASP A 66 -4.57 -1.29 26.53
N GLN A 67 -4.76 -0.31 27.43
CA GLN A 67 -3.90 -0.14 28.61
C GLN A 67 -4.08 -1.25 29.66
N ASP A 68 -5.19 -1.99 29.61
CA ASP A 68 -5.43 -3.15 30.45
C ASP A 68 -4.84 -4.45 29.85
N GLY A 69 -4.39 -4.40 28.58
CA GLY A 69 -3.68 -5.49 27.91
C GLY A 69 -4.55 -6.69 27.60
N ASP A 70 -5.86 -6.49 27.44
CA ASP A 70 -6.79 -7.60 27.16
C ASP A 70 -6.89 -7.95 25.66
N GLY A 71 -6.26 -7.15 24.79
CA GLY A 71 -6.24 -7.34 23.33
C GLY A 71 -7.53 -6.89 22.65
N VAL A 72 -8.36 -6.10 23.35
CA VAL A 72 -9.63 -5.57 22.82
C VAL A 72 -9.63 -4.06 22.94
N LEU A 73 -9.87 -3.36 21.83
CA LEU A 73 -10.05 -1.91 21.87
C LEU A 73 -11.50 -1.55 22.18
N THR A 74 -11.67 -0.58 23.07
CA THR A 74 -12.98 0.01 23.41
C THR A 74 -13.56 0.80 22.22
N ASP A 75 -14.85 1.09 22.25
CA ASP A 75 -15.51 1.91 21.23
C ASP A 75 -14.88 3.31 21.10
N ASP A 76 -14.41 3.90 22.21
CA ASP A 76 -13.75 5.20 22.21
C ASP A 76 -12.34 5.12 21.55
N GLU A 77 -11.59 4.05 21.77
CA GLU A 77 -10.29 3.83 21.13
C GLU A 77 -10.46 3.56 19.63
N ILE A 78 -11.45 2.77 19.23
CA ILE A 78 -11.80 2.58 17.82
C ILE A 78 -12.22 3.90 17.17
N ALA A 79 -12.97 4.76 17.89
CA ALA A 79 -13.32 6.07 17.37
C ALA A 79 -12.10 6.99 17.18
N ARG A 80 -11.11 6.92 18.08
CA ARG A 80 -9.81 7.64 17.94
C ARG A 80 -9.04 7.16 16.70
N LEU A 81 -8.91 5.85 16.51
CA LEU A 81 -8.30 5.28 15.30
C LEU A 81 -9.06 5.71 14.04
N THR A 82 -10.39 5.64 14.06
CA THR A 82 -11.21 6.05 12.92
C THR A 82 -10.99 7.53 12.58
N ALA A 83 -10.90 8.40 13.58
CA ALA A 83 -10.61 9.82 13.38
C ALA A 83 -9.22 10.02 12.74
N MET A 84 -8.19 9.33 13.23
CA MET A 84 -6.83 9.37 12.68
C MET A 84 -6.81 8.95 11.20
N PHE A 85 -7.45 7.84 10.84
CA PHE A 85 -7.51 7.38 9.45
C PHE A 85 -8.43 8.21 8.55
N SER A 86 -9.25 9.10 9.12
CA SER A 86 -10.14 10.00 8.36
C SER A 86 -9.51 11.35 8.05
N ASP A 87 -8.48 11.75 8.79
CA ASP A 87 -7.80 13.04 8.66
C ASP A 87 -6.62 12.94 7.66
N TRP A 88 -6.97 12.93 6.38
CA TRP A 88 -5.99 12.85 5.32
C TRP A 88 -5.41 14.22 4.97
N PRO A 89 -4.08 14.35 4.84
CA PRO A 89 -3.47 15.53 4.25
C PRO A 89 -4.02 15.81 2.84
N GLU A 90 -4.08 17.08 2.46
CA GLU A 90 -4.66 17.50 1.16
C GLU A 90 -3.94 16.88 -0.05
N ASP A 91 -2.64 16.62 0.09
CA ASP A 91 -1.76 16.03 -0.92
C ASP A 91 -1.64 14.50 -0.84
N PHE A 92 -2.30 13.86 0.12
CA PHE A 92 -2.26 12.41 0.25
C PHE A 92 -3.20 11.73 -0.77
N ALA A 93 -2.64 11.00 -1.70
CA ALA A 93 -3.39 10.28 -2.73
C ALA A 93 -4.17 9.06 -2.20
N GLY A 94 -3.99 8.67 -0.93
CA GLY A 94 -4.62 7.48 -0.33
C GLY A 94 -4.07 6.18 -0.88
N ASP A 95 -2.85 6.21 -1.39
CA ASP A 95 -2.09 5.08 -1.92
C ASP A 95 -2.85 4.22 -2.96
N LEU A 96 -3.92 4.77 -3.54
CA LEU A 96 -4.66 4.20 -4.65
C LEU A 96 -4.48 5.07 -5.90
N TYR A 97 -3.93 4.49 -6.92
CA TYR A 97 -3.72 5.11 -8.22
C TYR A 97 -4.54 4.38 -9.27
N LEU A 98 -5.40 5.13 -9.94
CA LEU A 98 -6.27 4.64 -11.00
C LEU A 98 -5.96 5.40 -12.29
N THR A 99 -5.82 4.68 -13.40
CA THR A 99 -5.66 5.28 -14.73
C THR A 99 -6.73 4.79 -15.68
N HIS A 100 -7.07 5.66 -16.63
CA HIS A 100 -8.01 5.40 -17.71
C HIS A 100 -7.33 5.75 -19.03
N ASP A 101 -7.04 4.74 -19.87
CA ASP A 101 -6.22 4.88 -21.08
C ASP A 101 -4.86 5.54 -20.82
N GLY A 102 -4.28 5.30 -19.62
CA GLY A 102 -3.00 5.86 -19.20
C GLY A 102 -3.08 7.25 -18.55
N GLU A 103 -4.25 7.90 -18.55
CA GLU A 103 -4.44 9.18 -17.89
C GLU A 103 -4.92 8.99 -16.45
N PRO A 104 -4.40 9.73 -15.46
CA PRO A 104 -4.81 9.62 -14.07
C PRO A 104 -6.30 9.94 -13.88
N VAL A 105 -6.98 9.12 -13.08
CA VAL A 105 -8.38 9.33 -12.68
C VAL A 105 -8.45 10.04 -11.34
N ALA A 106 -9.16 11.17 -11.29
CA ALA A 106 -9.37 11.92 -10.06
C ALA A 106 -10.34 11.18 -9.12
N LEU A 107 -9.92 11.00 -7.86
CA LEU A 107 -10.66 10.31 -6.81
C LEU A 107 -11.05 11.28 -5.69
N SER A 108 -12.13 10.98 -4.99
CA SER A 108 -12.52 11.69 -3.76
C SER A 108 -11.50 11.45 -2.64
N GLY A 109 -11.59 12.17 -1.55
CA GLY A 109 -11.08 11.76 -0.25
C GLY A 109 -11.73 10.44 0.21
N PRO A 110 -11.34 9.90 1.37
CA PRO A 110 -11.90 8.66 1.89
C PRO A 110 -13.37 8.83 2.27
N LEU A 111 -14.18 7.85 1.92
CA LEU A 111 -15.59 7.77 2.24
C LEU A 111 -15.84 6.50 3.07
N ASP A 112 -16.85 6.55 3.93
CA ASP A 112 -17.33 5.40 4.69
C ASP A 112 -16.23 4.65 5.45
N ILE A 113 -15.32 5.41 6.08
CA ILE A 113 -14.21 4.83 6.85
C ILE A 113 -14.77 4.07 8.04
N ALA A 114 -14.31 2.82 8.18
CA ALA A 114 -14.54 2.03 9.37
C ALA A 114 -13.25 1.31 9.79
N VAL A 115 -12.97 1.34 11.09
CA VAL A 115 -11.80 0.67 11.66
C VAL A 115 -12.25 -0.47 12.56
N ARG A 116 -11.51 -1.56 12.52
CA ARG A 116 -11.65 -2.71 13.42
C ARG A 116 -10.27 -3.11 13.92
N TYR A 117 -10.23 -3.56 15.16
CA TYR A 117 -9.07 -4.25 15.72
C TYR A 117 -9.44 -5.71 15.92
N GLN A 118 -8.73 -6.60 15.24
CA GLN A 118 -9.06 -8.01 15.25
C GLN A 118 -7.80 -8.86 15.20
N GLN A 119 -7.66 -9.78 16.14
CA GLN A 119 -6.50 -10.69 16.21
C GLN A 119 -5.14 -9.95 16.24
N GLY A 120 -5.06 -8.81 16.94
CA GLY A 120 -3.84 -8.00 17.03
C GLY A 120 -3.59 -7.09 15.82
N ARG A 121 -4.50 -7.06 14.84
CA ARG A 121 -4.33 -6.27 13.61
C ARG A 121 -5.38 -5.16 13.51
N ILE A 122 -4.95 -3.98 13.09
CA ILE A 122 -5.81 -2.88 12.70
C ILE A 122 -6.25 -3.12 11.26
N ILE A 123 -7.57 -3.10 11.04
CA ILE A 123 -8.18 -3.27 9.73
C ILE A 123 -9.01 -2.04 9.42
N VAL A 124 -8.59 -1.30 8.39
CA VAL A 124 -9.27 -0.09 7.91
C VAL A 124 -10.01 -0.42 6.62
N THR A 125 -11.27 -0.05 6.54
CA THR A 125 -12.05 -0.11 5.30
C THR A 125 -12.49 1.28 4.92
N HIS A 126 -12.39 1.61 3.63
CA HIS A 126 -12.89 2.88 3.10
C HIS A 126 -13.21 2.75 1.62
N GLU A 127 -13.84 3.77 1.06
CA GLU A 127 -14.18 3.85 -0.35
C GLU A 127 -13.63 5.15 -0.95
N ARG A 128 -13.20 5.10 -2.20
CA ARG A 128 -12.79 6.25 -3.00
C ARG A 128 -13.73 6.36 -4.20
N ALA A 129 -14.56 7.41 -4.26
CA ALA A 129 -15.40 7.65 -5.42
C ALA A 129 -14.58 8.26 -6.58
N LEU A 130 -14.86 7.84 -7.80
CA LEU A 130 -14.36 8.53 -8.99
C LEU A 130 -15.13 9.85 -9.14
N LEU A 131 -14.40 10.97 -9.35
CA LEU A 131 -15.06 12.26 -9.59
C LEU A 131 -15.84 12.26 -10.92
N GLU A 132 -15.36 11.48 -11.91
CA GLU A 132 -16.09 11.18 -13.14
C GLU A 132 -16.23 9.68 -13.29
N ARG A 133 -17.48 9.19 -13.43
CA ARG A 133 -17.77 7.78 -13.60
C ARG A 133 -17.38 7.31 -14.99
N ILE A 134 -16.72 6.15 -15.08
CA ILE A 134 -16.14 5.62 -16.31
C ILE A 134 -16.92 4.42 -16.81
N ARG A 135 -17.22 4.36 -18.11
CA ARG A 135 -17.67 3.14 -18.79
C ARG A 135 -16.43 2.33 -19.15
N PRO A 136 -16.33 1.08 -18.68
CA PRO A 136 -15.10 0.28 -18.88
C PRO A 136 -15.01 -0.39 -20.26
N GLU A 137 -16.05 -0.27 -21.09
CA GLU A 137 -16.08 -0.89 -22.40
C GLU A 137 -15.11 -0.18 -23.34
N ASP A 138 -14.23 -0.94 -23.97
CA ASP A 138 -13.24 -0.48 -24.97
C ASP A 138 -12.10 0.39 -24.40
N GLN A 139 -11.98 0.52 -23.08
CA GLN A 139 -11.01 1.39 -22.43
C GLN A 139 -10.18 0.63 -21.42
N ARG A 140 -8.92 1.00 -21.31
CA ARG A 140 -7.98 0.39 -20.37
C ARG A 140 -8.08 1.09 -19.02
N ILE A 141 -8.65 0.40 -18.04
CA ILE A 141 -8.69 0.87 -16.65
C ILE A 141 -7.68 0.03 -15.85
N GLU A 142 -6.72 0.70 -15.25
CA GLU A 142 -5.70 0.08 -14.42
C GLU A 142 -5.69 0.71 -13.04
N ALA A 143 -5.38 -0.10 -12.03
CA ALA A 143 -5.26 0.36 -10.66
C ALA A 143 -4.03 -0.25 -10.02
N GLN A 144 -3.37 0.53 -9.18
CA GLN A 144 -2.28 0.10 -8.32
C GLN A 144 -2.52 0.62 -6.90
N VAL A 145 -2.03 -0.12 -5.89
CA VAL A 145 -2.02 0.32 -4.49
C VAL A 145 -0.57 0.35 -4.03
N TYR A 146 -0.04 1.53 -3.72
CA TYR A 146 1.34 1.69 -3.27
C TYR A 146 1.58 3.02 -2.54
N ASP A 147 2.58 3.05 -1.68
CA ASP A 147 3.18 4.27 -1.15
C ASP A 147 4.32 4.70 -2.09
N PRO A 148 4.31 5.92 -2.64
CA PRO A 148 5.35 6.40 -3.58
C PRO A 148 6.78 6.24 -3.05
N THR A 149 6.97 6.38 -1.74
CA THR A 149 8.30 6.31 -1.11
C THR A 149 8.73 4.89 -0.73
N TYR A 150 7.85 3.90 -0.89
CA TYR A 150 8.08 2.52 -0.46
C TYR A 150 8.31 2.38 1.06
N TYR A 151 7.85 3.35 1.85
CA TYR A 151 7.85 3.23 3.31
C TYR A 151 6.85 2.16 3.75
N THR A 152 5.70 2.13 3.09
CA THR A 152 4.66 1.10 3.24
C THR A 152 4.66 0.19 2.02
N PHE A 153 4.70 -1.12 2.25
CA PHE A 153 4.49 -2.14 1.22
C PHE A 153 3.06 -2.66 1.28
N TYR A 154 2.38 -2.64 0.14
CA TYR A 154 1.05 -3.19 -0.02
C TYR A 154 1.09 -4.51 -0.77
N GLU A 155 0.63 -5.58 -0.14
CA GLU A 155 0.43 -6.87 -0.79
C GLU A 155 -1.06 -7.08 -1.10
N LEU A 156 -1.40 -7.42 -2.36
CA LEU A 156 -2.78 -7.73 -2.69
C LEU A 156 -3.26 -9.00 -1.98
N ALA A 157 -4.23 -8.85 -1.08
CA ALA A 157 -4.87 -9.93 -0.33
C ALA A 157 -5.93 -10.64 -1.19
N GLY A 158 -5.48 -11.56 -2.02
CA GLY A 158 -6.35 -12.35 -2.90
C GLY A 158 -6.76 -11.63 -4.20
N THR A 159 -7.87 -12.07 -4.78
CA THR A 159 -8.37 -11.52 -6.04
C THR A 159 -9.23 -10.28 -5.78
N PRO A 160 -9.01 -9.15 -6.47
CA PRO A 160 -9.86 -7.98 -6.38
C PRO A 160 -11.33 -8.29 -6.66
N GLY A 161 -12.21 -7.74 -5.82
CA GLY A 161 -13.65 -7.91 -5.94
C GLY A 161 -14.26 -7.03 -7.04
N ILE A 162 -15.41 -7.45 -7.54
CA ILE A 162 -16.25 -6.65 -8.45
C ILE A 162 -17.67 -6.63 -7.89
N ARG A 163 -18.29 -5.46 -7.87
CA ARG A 163 -19.68 -5.25 -7.43
C ARG A 163 -20.45 -4.44 -8.45
N GLY A 164 -21.69 -4.87 -8.73
CA GLY A 164 -22.60 -4.19 -9.67
C GLY A 164 -22.50 -4.65 -11.13
N ARG A 165 -21.51 -5.51 -11.48
CA ARG A 165 -21.39 -6.19 -12.78
C ARG A 165 -20.86 -7.60 -12.59
N ASP A 166 -21.27 -8.51 -13.44
CA ASP A 166 -20.88 -9.93 -13.45
C ASP A 166 -20.10 -10.34 -14.72
N ASP A 167 -20.02 -9.43 -15.69
CA ASP A 167 -19.33 -9.60 -16.96
C ASP A 167 -17.92 -8.98 -16.99
N CYS A 168 -17.41 -8.58 -15.83
CA CYS A 168 -16.07 -8.01 -15.65
C CYS A 168 -15.17 -8.98 -14.89
N ARG A 169 -13.86 -8.85 -15.12
CA ARG A 169 -12.82 -9.53 -14.36
C ARG A 169 -11.63 -8.59 -14.12
N VAL A 170 -10.80 -8.90 -13.15
CA VAL A 170 -9.53 -8.21 -12.94
C VAL A 170 -8.39 -9.14 -13.31
N ALA A 171 -7.59 -8.74 -14.29
CA ALA A 171 -6.30 -9.37 -14.59
C ALA A 171 -5.22 -8.72 -13.70
N ILE A 172 -4.38 -9.53 -13.08
CA ILE A 172 -3.29 -9.06 -12.21
C ILE A 172 -1.97 -9.36 -12.90
N GLU A 173 -1.13 -8.34 -13.07
CA GLU A 173 0.26 -8.48 -13.44
C GLU A 173 1.12 -8.22 -12.20
N LYS A 174 1.90 -9.23 -11.79
CA LYS A 174 2.72 -9.14 -10.58
C LYS A 174 3.94 -8.27 -10.81
N ALA A 175 4.27 -7.45 -9.81
CA ALA A 175 5.49 -6.64 -9.80
C ALA A 175 6.75 -7.51 -9.86
N ASP A 176 7.76 -7.09 -10.62
CA ASP A 176 9.12 -7.64 -10.53
C ASP A 176 9.86 -7.01 -9.35
N ILE A 177 9.63 -7.57 -8.16
CA ILE A 177 10.22 -7.08 -6.91
C ILE A 177 11.75 -6.98 -7.00
N ALA A 178 12.42 -7.92 -7.70
CA ALA A 178 13.87 -7.88 -7.82
C ALA A 178 14.35 -6.71 -8.70
N ALA A 179 13.60 -6.36 -9.75
CA ALA A 179 13.88 -5.18 -10.56
C ALA A 179 13.57 -3.90 -9.78
N ALA A 180 12.45 -3.85 -9.06
CA ALA A 180 12.06 -2.73 -8.21
C ALA A 180 13.11 -2.43 -7.13
N GLN A 181 13.61 -3.45 -6.44
CA GLN A 181 14.68 -3.30 -5.44
C GLN A 181 15.97 -2.75 -6.03
N ARG A 182 16.39 -3.24 -7.21
CA ARG A 182 17.58 -2.69 -7.90
C ARG A 182 17.39 -1.22 -8.21
N ARG A 183 16.23 -0.83 -8.78
CA ARG A 183 15.93 0.56 -9.10
C ARG A 183 15.90 1.44 -7.85
N TYR A 184 15.24 0.98 -6.78
CA TYR A 184 15.24 1.69 -5.49
C TYR A 184 16.66 1.96 -4.99
N GLY A 185 17.54 0.94 -4.99
CA GLY A 185 18.94 1.10 -4.59
C GLY A 185 19.70 2.07 -5.47
N ASP A 186 19.48 2.06 -6.79
CA ASP A 186 20.12 2.96 -7.75
C ASP A 186 19.65 4.42 -7.55
N GLU A 187 18.36 4.64 -7.28
CA GLU A 187 17.82 5.98 -7.01
C GLU A 187 18.26 6.50 -5.63
N LEU A 188 18.24 5.64 -4.60
CA LEU A 188 18.70 5.99 -3.26
C LEU A 188 20.20 6.39 -3.26
N ALA A 189 21.03 5.73 -4.07
CA ALA A 189 22.45 6.04 -4.19
C ALA A 189 22.74 7.42 -4.80
N LYS A 190 21.75 8.08 -5.42
CA LYS A 190 21.87 9.44 -5.97
C LYS A 190 21.63 10.52 -4.91
N LEU A 191 21.00 10.15 -3.78
CA LEU A 191 20.70 11.07 -2.69
C LEU A 191 21.89 11.18 -1.74
N THR A 192 22.09 12.36 -1.19
CA THR A 192 23.06 12.61 -0.13
C THR A 192 22.48 12.21 1.23
N ASN A 193 23.37 11.96 2.21
CA ASN A 193 22.91 11.69 3.57
C ASN A 193 22.06 12.83 4.17
N ASP A 194 22.40 14.08 3.87
CA ASP A 194 21.64 15.25 4.33
C ASP A 194 20.23 15.28 3.72
N GLU A 195 20.09 14.90 2.43
CA GLU A 195 18.78 14.82 1.78
C GLU A 195 17.91 13.72 2.40
N ILE A 196 18.48 12.59 2.74
CA ILE A 196 17.77 11.46 3.36
C ILE A 196 17.42 11.78 4.82
N MET A 197 18.44 12.14 5.63
CA MET A 197 18.29 12.25 7.08
C MET A 197 17.63 13.54 7.54
N ASP A 198 17.97 14.68 6.90
CA ASP A 198 17.51 16.00 7.34
C ASP A 198 16.28 16.48 6.55
N GLN A 199 16.13 16.05 5.30
CA GLN A 199 15.02 16.48 4.43
C GLN A 199 13.97 15.39 4.21
N GLY A 200 14.20 14.16 4.68
CA GLY A 200 13.26 13.04 4.56
C GLY A 200 12.98 12.69 3.08
N LYS A 201 13.96 12.90 2.18
CA LYS A 201 13.79 12.56 0.77
C LYS A 201 14.02 11.07 0.56
N TYR A 202 13.06 10.44 -0.09
CA TYR A 202 13.14 9.06 -0.53
C TYR A 202 12.86 8.97 -2.04
N PRO A 203 13.36 7.94 -2.73
CA PRO A 203 13.02 7.71 -4.13
C PRO A 203 11.52 7.50 -4.32
N ASP A 204 10.95 8.13 -5.34
CA ASP A 204 9.57 7.91 -5.77
C ASP A 204 9.54 6.73 -6.76
N VAL A 205 9.54 5.52 -6.23
CA VAL A 205 9.57 4.26 -6.98
C VAL A 205 8.59 3.21 -6.43
N GLY A 206 7.72 3.60 -5.51
CA GLY A 206 6.79 2.68 -4.87
C GLY A 206 5.89 1.94 -5.85
N GLY A 207 5.53 2.58 -6.95
CA GLY A 207 4.74 1.95 -8.01
C GLY A 207 5.41 0.75 -8.67
N ASP A 208 6.77 0.67 -8.68
CA ASP A 208 7.48 -0.50 -9.22
C ASP A 208 7.29 -1.76 -8.36
N PHE A 209 6.90 -1.58 -7.08
CA PHE A 209 6.63 -2.67 -6.15
C PHE A 209 5.17 -3.10 -6.13
N ALA A 210 4.29 -2.38 -6.83
CA ALA A 210 2.86 -2.65 -6.85
C ALA A 210 2.46 -3.60 -7.97
N ASP A 211 1.51 -4.48 -7.66
CA ASP A 211 0.85 -5.27 -8.68
C ASP A 211 -0.07 -4.39 -9.53
N ASP A 212 -0.04 -4.58 -10.85
CA ASP A 212 -0.98 -3.94 -11.77
C ASP A 212 -2.30 -4.70 -11.82
N MET A 213 -3.40 -4.03 -11.53
CA MET A 213 -4.76 -4.55 -11.63
C MET A 213 -5.44 -3.97 -12.87
N ARG A 214 -5.66 -4.77 -13.90
CA ARG A 214 -6.39 -4.36 -15.10
C ARG A 214 -7.83 -4.85 -15.05
N LEU A 215 -8.76 -3.89 -15.09
CA LEU A 215 -10.18 -4.18 -15.19
C LEU A 215 -10.57 -4.47 -16.64
N GLU A 216 -11.17 -5.64 -16.88
CA GLU A 216 -11.62 -6.09 -18.18
C GLU A 216 -13.11 -6.43 -18.12
N CYS A 217 -13.93 -5.75 -18.92
CA CYS A 217 -15.37 -5.97 -18.98
C CYS A 217 -15.80 -6.37 -20.39
N ALA A 218 -16.85 -7.20 -20.50
CA ALA A 218 -17.42 -7.54 -21.78
C ALA A 218 -18.12 -6.32 -22.39
N ARG A 219 -18.11 -6.25 -23.74
CA ARG A 219 -18.91 -5.23 -24.43
C ARG A 219 -20.39 -5.57 -24.31
N PRO A 220 -21.25 -4.58 -24.06
CA PRO A 220 -22.69 -4.80 -24.15
C PRO A 220 -23.05 -5.35 -25.55
N SER A 221 -23.81 -6.43 -25.57
CA SER A 221 -24.31 -7.06 -26.82
C SER A 221 -25.38 -6.22 -27.49
#